data_6219926ba78fc63048cbeeeac106d8be
#
_entry.id   6219926ba78fc63048cbeeeac106d8be
#
_cell.length_a   1.000
_cell.length_b   1.000
_cell.length_c   1.000
_cell.angle_alpha   90.00
_cell.angle_beta   90.00
_cell.angle_gamma   90.00
#
_symmetry.space_group_name_H-M   'P 1'
#
loop_
_entity.id
_entity.type
_entity.pdbx_description
1 polymer ?
#
loop_
_entity_poly.entity_id
_entity_poly.type
_entity_poly.pdbx_seq_one_letter_code
_entity_poly.pdbx_strand_id
1 'polypeptide(L)'
;MSDKKSIWSTVDHFLTKTRKIIVNSVTALILIVITFSILGGVGSMFTSSDKIDTQDKVLWFKPIGVVVDSEVPGSGSFDIESIIASGGDQVEQHELQDLLDVLNHAATDESLAAVYVNVSELGMYWSSAFKIAEAVKNIRDKEKRVIAYAENYSNNSYLISSQANEVLISEYGQVSAFGFSRKREYYKDLYKNLKINYNVFTAGDFKSGPEPYTRDSMSENDKLAWNEFANPMWEKMTGMMETARNLTEGTLQNYGDNAWLMFTDNPEGAEVALELGLVDMIVTKEEIRSWMYEQFPNEDEDKYAYPDRVSIYDYLSTIDDKSDGVKSNNKIAVINVEGAITTGEVAFGVAGSDTIVDNIQAATQDDSVKALVLRV
;
A
#
# COMPACT_ATOMS: atom_id res chain seq x y z
N MET A 1 11.23 -72.63 -30.51
CA MET A 1 10.16 -71.56 -30.42
C MET A 1 9.60 -71.39 -28.99
N SER A 2 10.32 -71.91 -27.97
CA SER A 2 9.85 -71.92 -26.58
C SER A 2 10.29 -70.66 -25.72
N ASP A 3 11.43 -70.03 -26.05
CA ASP A 3 11.99 -68.96 -25.18
C ASP A 3 11.41 -67.59 -25.35
N LYS A 4 10.79 -67.28 -26.48
CA LYS A 4 10.19 -65.92 -26.66
C LYS A 4 8.94 -65.63 -25.78
N LYS A 5 8.19 -66.69 -25.43
CA LYS A 5 7.02 -66.52 -24.53
C LYS A 5 7.42 -66.26 -23.08
N SER A 6 8.53 -66.74 -22.61
CA SER A 6 9.04 -66.53 -21.24
C SER A 6 9.52 -65.11 -21.02
N ILE A 7 10.19 -64.49 -21.98
CA ILE A 7 10.72 -63.10 -21.86
C ILE A 7 9.56 -62.08 -21.78
N TRP A 8 8.57 -62.21 -22.65
CA TRP A 8 7.41 -61.30 -22.64
C TRP A 8 6.58 -61.41 -21.39
N SER A 9 6.39 -62.60 -20.81
CA SER A 9 5.68 -62.76 -19.55
C SER A 9 6.46 -62.16 -18.37
N THR A 10 7.78 -62.19 -18.39
CA THR A 10 8.63 -61.56 -17.36
C THR A 10 8.58 -60.04 -17.44
N VAL A 11 8.61 -59.48 -18.66
CA VAL A 11 8.49 -58.04 -18.90
C VAL A 11 7.12 -57.54 -18.48
N ASP A 12 6.05 -58.24 -18.81
CA ASP A 12 4.68 -57.87 -18.44
C ASP A 12 4.48 -57.93 -16.92
N HIS A 13 5.03 -58.93 -16.27
CA HIS A 13 5.03 -59.02 -14.80
C HIS A 13 5.80 -57.86 -14.13
N PHE A 14 6.97 -57.50 -14.68
CA PHE A 14 7.75 -56.39 -14.20
C PHE A 14 7.01 -55.05 -14.38
N LEU A 15 6.46 -54.78 -15.56
CA LEU A 15 5.67 -53.57 -15.84
C LEU A 15 4.43 -53.44 -14.93
N THR A 16 3.73 -54.56 -14.72
CA THR A 16 2.56 -54.61 -13.84
C THR A 16 2.91 -54.31 -12.37
N LYS A 17 4.06 -54.88 -11.91
CA LYS A 17 4.58 -54.66 -10.56
C LYS A 17 5.00 -53.19 -10.35
N THR A 18 5.75 -52.64 -11.33
CA THR A 18 6.17 -51.23 -11.30
C THR A 18 4.99 -50.28 -11.32
N ARG A 19 3.99 -50.51 -12.16
CA ARG A 19 2.74 -49.71 -12.19
C ARG A 19 2.01 -49.77 -10.84
N LYS A 20 1.87 -50.93 -10.20
CA LYS A 20 1.27 -51.06 -8.87
C LYS A 20 2.03 -50.30 -7.81
N ILE A 21 3.36 -50.32 -7.83
CA ILE A 21 4.21 -49.59 -6.89
C ILE A 21 3.97 -48.06 -7.08
N ILE A 22 4.02 -47.58 -8.33
CA ILE A 22 3.81 -46.14 -8.61
C ILE A 22 2.42 -45.70 -8.17
N VAL A 23 1.38 -46.44 -8.57
CA VAL A 23 -0.02 -46.08 -8.17
C VAL A 23 -0.18 -46.08 -6.66
N ASN A 24 0.31 -47.10 -5.96
CA ASN A 24 0.21 -47.16 -4.49
C ASN A 24 1.00 -46.05 -3.80
N SER A 25 2.19 -45.69 -4.33
CA SER A 25 2.98 -44.57 -3.79
C SER A 25 2.28 -43.24 -3.97
N VAL A 26 1.72 -42.97 -5.15
CA VAL A 26 0.93 -41.76 -5.43
C VAL A 26 -0.30 -41.70 -4.55
N THR A 27 -1.04 -42.84 -4.40
CA THR A 27 -2.22 -42.90 -3.52
C THR A 27 -1.82 -42.66 -2.05
N ALA A 28 -0.72 -43.22 -1.59
CA ALA A 28 -0.23 -42.98 -0.23
C ALA A 28 0.14 -41.51 -0.02
N LEU A 29 0.80 -40.88 -0.99
CA LEU A 29 1.15 -39.46 -0.94
C LEU A 29 -0.09 -38.57 -0.85
N ILE A 30 -1.11 -38.86 -1.67
CA ILE A 30 -2.38 -38.13 -1.65
C ILE A 30 -3.07 -38.29 -0.30
N LEU A 31 -3.11 -39.50 0.25
CA LEU A 31 -3.69 -39.76 1.59
C LEU A 31 -2.93 -39.04 2.68
N ILE A 32 -1.61 -38.95 2.61
CA ILE A 32 -0.78 -38.20 3.54
C ILE A 32 -1.13 -36.69 3.48
N VAL A 33 -1.20 -36.11 2.27
CA VAL A 33 -1.56 -34.71 2.07
C VAL A 33 -2.98 -34.41 2.60
N ILE A 34 -3.95 -35.28 2.31
CA ILE A 34 -5.32 -35.12 2.82
C ILE A 34 -5.35 -35.22 4.36
N THR A 35 -4.60 -36.16 4.94
CA THR A 35 -4.52 -36.32 6.40
C THR A 35 -3.89 -35.10 7.08
N PHE A 36 -2.80 -34.56 6.50
CA PHE A 36 -2.20 -33.32 7.00
C PHE A 36 -3.09 -32.11 6.82
N SER A 37 -3.85 -32.01 5.71
CA SER A 37 -4.84 -30.95 5.50
C SER A 37 -6.00 -31.03 6.51
N ILE A 38 -6.48 -32.23 6.82
CA ILE A 38 -7.54 -32.43 7.82
C ILE A 38 -7.01 -32.16 9.23
N LEU A 39 -5.81 -32.63 9.58
CA LEU A 39 -5.20 -32.39 10.88
C LEU A 39 -4.83 -30.92 11.08
N GLY A 40 -4.35 -30.24 10.01
CA GLY A 40 -4.13 -28.79 10.01
C GLY A 40 -5.43 -28.00 10.18
N GLY A 41 -6.48 -28.36 9.45
CA GLY A 41 -7.82 -27.75 9.58
C GLY A 41 -8.49 -28.00 10.93
N VAL A 42 -8.27 -29.19 11.51
CA VAL A 42 -8.75 -29.49 12.87
C VAL A 42 -7.88 -28.80 13.92
N GLY A 43 -6.58 -28.69 13.70
CA GLY A 43 -5.67 -27.94 14.58
C GLY A 43 -6.04 -26.45 14.66
N SER A 44 -6.42 -25.83 13.54
CA SER A 44 -6.85 -24.44 13.51
C SER A 44 -8.22 -24.20 14.19
N MET A 45 -9.07 -25.22 14.28
CA MET A 45 -10.34 -25.16 15.04
C MET A 45 -10.16 -25.24 16.57
N PHE A 46 -9.00 -25.72 17.02
CA PHE A 46 -8.67 -25.85 18.46
C PHE A 46 -7.63 -24.82 18.95
N THR A 47 -7.06 -24.00 18.08
CA THR A 47 -6.43 -22.75 18.48
C THR A 47 -7.56 -21.82 18.93
N SER A 48 -7.80 -21.75 20.24
CA SER A 48 -8.40 -20.56 20.83
C SER A 48 -7.62 -19.37 20.24
N SER A 49 -8.29 -18.41 19.59
CA SER A 49 -7.65 -17.14 19.31
C SER A 49 -7.29 -16.56 20.67
N ASP A 50 -6.06 -16.73 21.10
CA ASP A 50 -5.54 -15.98 22.25
C ASP A 50 -5.81 -14.52 21.87
N LYS A 51 -6.59 -13.83 22.71
CA LYS A 51 -6.88 -12.42 22.49
C LYS A 51 -5.54 -11.71 22.37
N ILE A 52 -5.35 -11.04 21.25
CA ILE A 52 -4.13 -10.28 21.02
C ILE A 52 -4.03 -9.24 22.13
N ASP A 53 -2.99 -9.35 22.93
CA ASP A 53 -2.70 -8.41 23.97
C ASP A 53 -2.08 -7.15 23.37
N THR A 54 -2.66 -6.00 23.66
CA THR A 54 -2.21 -4.67 23.19
C THR A 54 -1.64 -3.81 24.32
N GLN A 55 -1.71 -4.32 25.57
CA GLN A 55 -1.35 -3.56 26.74
C GLN A 55 0.14 -3.16 26.74
N ASP A 56 0.40 -1.88 26.85
CA ASP A 56 1.71 -1.25 26.87
C ASP A 56 2.58 -1.50 25.63
N LYS A 57 1.97 -2.00 24.52
CA LYS A 57 2.67 -2.27 23.26
C LYS A 57 2.66 -1.06 22.33
N VAL A 58 3.66 -1.03 21.46
CA VAL A 58 3.74 -0.05 20.37
C VAL A 58 3.01 -0.58 19.13
N LEU A 59 2.02 0.16 18.63
CA LEU A 59 1.44 -0.15 17.32
C LEU A 59 2.49 0.08 16.23
N TRP A 60 2.85 -0.99 15.52
CA TRP A 60 3.87 -0.96 14.48
C TRP A 60 3.23 -0.71 13.12
N PHE A 61 2.95 0.58 12.80
CA PHE A 61 2.36 0.98 11.54
C PHE A 61 3.44 1.10 10.45
N LYS A 62 3.81 -0.05 9.88
CA LYS A 62 4.79 -0.17 8.80
C LYS A 62 4.24 -1.04 7.67
N PRO A 63 3.24 -0.58 6.89
CA PRO A 63 2.77 -1.29 5.71
C PRO A 63 3.79 -1.19 4.58
N ILE A 64 3.97 -2.29 3.83
CA ILE A 64 4.85 -2.38 2.66
C ILE A 64 3.98 -2.80 1.48
N GLY A 65 4.04 -2.08 0.36
CA GLY A 65 3.22 -2.39 -0.81
C GLY A 65 2.48 -1.19 -1.37
N VAL A 66 1.19 -1.33 -1.67
CA VAL A 66 0.38 -0.25 -2.23
C VAL A 66 -0.97 -0.12 -1.51
N VAL A 67 -1.41 1.13 -1.37
CA VAL A 67 -2.74 1.43 -0.87
C VAL A 67 -3.75 1.38 -2.02
N VAL A 68 -4.81 0.63 -1.82
CA VAL A 68 -5.93 0.48 -2.77
C VAL A 68 -7.26 0.88 -2.10
N ASP A 69 -8.25 1.19 -2.91
CA ASP A 69 -9.61 1.47 -2.41
C ASP A 69 -10.39 0.18 -2.10
N SER A 70 -10.06 -0.91 -2.80
CA SER A 70 -10.50 -2.28 -2.49
C SER A 70 -9.46 -3.28 -2.99
N GLU A 71 -9.22 -4.33 -2.20
CA GLU A 71 -8.29 -5.39 -2.60
C GLU A 71 -8.82 -6.17 -3.81
N VAL A 72 -7.90 -6.53 -4.71
CA VAL A 72 -8.20 -7.47 -5.79
C VAL A 72 -8.26 -8.87 -5.18
N PRO A 73 -9.39 -9.59 -5.28
CA PRO A 73 -9.50 -10.95 -4.76
C PRO A 73 -8.38 -11.84 -5.31
N GLY A 74 -7.64 -12.49 -4.42
CA GLY A 74 -6.50 -13.35 -4.77
C GLY A 74 -5.13 -12.68 -4.67
N SER A 75 -5.02 -11.38 -4.45
CA SER A 75 -3.72 -10.70 -4.28
C SER A 75 -3.03 -11.02 -2.94
N GLY A 76 -3.80 -11.41 -1.92
CA GLY A 76 -3.29 -11.81 -0.59
C GLY A 76 -3.37 -13.31 -0.29
N SER A 77 -4.03 -14.13 -1.14
CA SER A 77 -4.08 -15.57 -0.99
C SER A 77 -3.01 -16.25 -1.84
N PHE A 78 -2.42 -17.34 -1.35
CA PHE A 78 -1.53 -18.24 -2.09
C PHE A 78 -2.31 -18.90 -3.24
N ASP A 79 -2.68 -18.13 -4.24
CA ASP A 79 -3.21 -18.66 -5.48
C ASP A 79 -2.07 -18.87 -6.48
N ILE A 80 -1.68 -20.12 -6.65
CA ILE A 80 -0.59 -20.54 -7.55
C ILE A 80 -0.85 -20.04 -8.98
N GLU A 81 -2.11 -19.92 -9.38
CA GLU A 81 -2.50 -19.52 -10.73
C GLU A 81 -2.25 -18.03 -10.96
N SER A 82 -2.50 -17.16 -9.95
CA SER A 82 -2.19 -15.74 -9.99
C SER A 82 -0.68 -15.45 -9.92
N ILE A 83 0.08 -16.24 -9.14
CA ILE A 83 1.54 -16.16 -9.06
C ILE A 83 2.18 -16.52 -10.43
N ILE A 84 1.67 -17.53 -11.11
CA ILE A 84 2.16 -17.94 -12.44
C ILE A 84 1.78 -16.86 -13.48
N ALA A 85 0.59 -16.29 -13.41
CA ALA A 85 0.11 -15.27 -14.34
C ALA A 85 0.83 -13.91 -14.19
N SER A 86 1.23 -13.55 -12.97
CA SER A 86 1.92 -12.26 -12.65
C SER A 86 3.44 -12.32 -12.76
N GLY A 87 4.02 -13.49 -13.05
CA GLY A 87 5.49 -13.64 -13.11
C GLY A 87 6.19 -13.59 -11.75
N GLY A 88 5.46 -13.72 -10.64
CA GLY A 88 6.01 -13.88 -9.30
C GLY A 88 6.11 -12.60 -8.45
N ASP A 89 5.90 -11.42 -9.01
CA ASP A 89 5.95 -10.16 -8.28
C ASP A 89 4.52 -9.71 -7.89
N GLN A 90 3.97 -10.30 -6.85
CA GLN A 90 2.75 -9.76 -6.24
C GLN A 90 3.11 -8.65 -5.26
N VAL A 91 2.70 -7.43 -5.56
CA VAL A 91 2.81 -6.30 -4.63
C VAL A 91 1.70 -6.44 -3.60
N GLU A 92 2.05 -6.42 -2.32
CA GLU A 92 1.08 -6.47 -1.23
C GLU A 92 0.13 -5.28 -1.32
N GLN A 93 -1.17 -5.52 -1.20
CA GLN A 93 -2.22 -4.51 -1.26
C GLN A 93 -2.81 -4.31 0.14
N HIS A 94 -3.08 -3.05 0.47
CA HIS A 94 -3.69 -2.65 1.73
C HIS A 94 -4.92 -1.80 1.45
N GLU A 95 -6.08 -2.19 1.92
CA GLU A 95 -7.26 -1.33 1.83
C GLU A 95 -7.06 -0.07 2.66
N LEU A 96 -7.32 1.07 2.04
CA LEU A 96 -7.23 2.36 2.72
C LEU A 96 -8.09 2.40 3.98
N GLN A 97 -9.29 1.77 3.92
CA GLN A 97 -10.21 1.79 5.04
C GLN A 97 -9.64 1.06 6.25
N ASP A 98 -9.02 -0.12 6.06
CA ASP A 98 -8.40 -0.88 7.13
C ASP A 98 -7.27 -0.11 7.82
N LEU A 99 -6.42 0.56 7.01
CA LEU A 99 -5.36 1.41 7.55
C LEU A 99 -5.92 2.58 8.36
N LEU A 100 -7.02 3.19 7.89
CA LEU A 100 -7.69 4.28 8.62
C LEU A 100 -8.38 3.78 9.89
N ASP A 101 -9.00 2.60 9.86
CA ASP A 101 -9.66 2.03 11.03
C ASP A 101 -8.65 1.72 12.13
N VAL A 102 -7.48 1.15 11.76
CA VAL A 102 -6.35 0.95 12.68
C VAL A 102 -5.90 2.27 13.32
N LEU A 103 -5.63 3.30 12.52
CA LEU A 103 -5.14 4.59 13.03
C LEU A 103 -6.19 5.32 13.87
N ASN A 104 -7.45 5.33 13.42
CA ASN A 104 -8.54 5.99 14.16
C ASN A 104 -8.83 5.30 15.49
N HIS A 105 -8.78 3.96 15.54
CA HIS A 105 -8.93 3.22 16.78
C HIS A 105 -7.76 3.46 17.72
N ALA A 106 -6.52 3.41 17.21
CA ALA A 106 -5.30 3.68 17.98
C ALA A 106 -5.32 5.06 18.65
N ALA A 107 -6.00 6.05 18.03
CA ALA A 107 -6.11 7.39 18.60
C ALA A 107 -6.81 7.43 19.96
N THR A 108 -7.64 6.44 20.29
CA THR A 108 -8.44 6.39 21.52
C THR A 108 -8.16 5.16 22.37
N ASP A 109 -7.33 4.25 21.92
CA ASP A 109 -7.00 3.01 22.64
C ASP A 109 -5.93 3.27 23.71
N GLU A 110 -6.35 3.42 24.95
CA GLU A 110 -5.46 3.68 26.09
C GLU A 110 -4.47 2.52 26.38
N SER A 111 -4.70 1.32 25.83
CA SER A 111 -3.81 0.18 26.02
C SER A 111 -2.48 0.32 25.28
N LEU A 112 -2.47 1.05 24.16
CA LEU A 112 -1.25 1.26 23.37
C LEU A 112 -0.33 2.29 24.02
N ALA A 113 0.95 1.96 24.15
CA ALA A 113 1.99 2.87 24.65
C ALA A 113 2.30 3.99 23.66
N ALA A 114 2.36 3.69 22.37
CA ALA A 114 2.66 4.63 21.29
C ALA A 114 2.29 4.05 19.92
N VAL A 115 2.41 4.88 18.89
CA VAL A 115 2.30 4.48 17.47
C VAL A 115 3.63 4.78 16.77
N TYR A 116 4.25 3.75 16.20
CA TYR A 116 5.41 3.90 15.31
C TYR A 116 4.92 3.90 13.87
N VAL A 117 5.34 4.90 13.08
CA VAL A 117 4.91 5.11 11.69
C VAL A 117 6.10 5.03 10.76
N ASN A 118 6.08 4.11 9.81
CA ASN A 118 7.00 4.06 8.68
C ASN A 118 6.25 3.69 7.42
N VAL A 119 6.01 4.66 6.56
CA VAL A 119 5.29 4.51 5.28
C VAL A 119 6.18 4.79 4.07
N SER A 120 7.50 4.67 4.24
CA SER A 120 8.46 4.94 3.17
C SER A 120 8.40 3.93 2.02
N GLU A 121 7.98 2.70 2.32
CA GLU A 121 7.83 1.61 1.35
C GLU A 121 6.37 1.38 0.91
N LEU A 122 5.48 2.33 1.22
CA LEU A 122 4.07 2.27 0.88
C LEU A 122 3.74 3.19 -0.30
N GLY A 123 3.41 2.60 -1.45
CA GLY A 123 2.90 3.31 -2.61
C GLY A 123 1.45 3.77 -2.40
N MET A 124 1.14 5.04 -2.69
CA MET A 124 -0.21 5.55 -2.53
C MET A 124 -0.47 6.80 -3.37
N TYR A 125 -1.73 7.07 -3.67
CA TYR A 125 -2.14 8.34 -4.24
C TYR A 125 -2.20 9.44 -3.17
N TRP A 126 -2.14 10.70 -3.61
CA TRP A 126 -2.17 11.85 -2.70
C TRP A 126 -3.42 11.91 -1.84
N SER A 127 -4.57 11.53 -2.40
CA SER A 127 -5.84 11.46 -1.66
C SER A 127 -5.76 10.53 -0.45
N SER A 128 -5.12 9.38 -0.60
CA SER A 128 -4.89 8.42 0.47
C SER A 128 -3.87 8.93 1.48
N ALA A 129 -2.78 9.56 0.99
CA ALA A 129 -1.77 10.17 1.84
C ALA A 129 -2.34 11.26 2.75
N PHE A 130 -3.23 12.12 2.22
CA PHE A 130 -3.92 13.13 3.04
C PHE A 130 -4.78 12.52 4.14
N LYS A 131 -5.56 11.48 3.83
CA LYS A 131 -6.40 10.81 4.82
C LYS A 131 -5.59 10.13 5.92
N ILE A 132 -4.50 9.45 5.55
CA ILE A 132 -3.59 8.83 6.51
C ILE A 132 -2.89 9.90 7.36
N ALA A 133 -2.44 11.00 6.76
CA ALA A 133 -1.85 12.12 7.49
C ALA A 133 -2.84 12.74 8.50
N GLU A 134 -4.10 12.93 8.10
CA GLU A 134 -5.16 13.42 9.00
C GLU A 134 -5.41 12.45 10.16
N ALA A 135 -5.37 11.12 9.91
CA ALA A 135 -5.50 10.10 10.96
C ALA A 135 -4.31 10.11 11.93
N VAL A 136 -3.07 10.21 11.42
CA VAL A 136 -1.87 10.34 12.26
C VAL A 136 -1.90 11.62 13.08
N LYS A 137 -2.30 12.75 12.48
CA LYS A 137 -2.52 14.00 13.20
C LYS A 137 -3.54 13.85 14.33
N ASN A 138 -4.65 13.16 14.09
CA ASN A 138 -5.68 12.91 15.10
C ASN A 138 -5.14 12.11 16.31
N ILE A 139 -4.24 11.14 16.08
CA ILE A 139 -3.56 10.40 17.17
C ILE A 139 -2.76 11.38 18.05
N ARG A 140 -1.91 12.21 17.42
CA ARG A 140 -1.13 13.23 18.13
C ARG A 140 -2.00 14.23 18.86
N ASP A 141 -3.06 14.72 18.23
CA ASP A 141 -3.96 15.73 18.82
C ASP A 141 -4.75 15.18 20.03
N LYS A 142 -4.83 13.82 20.14
CA LYS A 142 -5.34 13.11 21.32
C LYS A 142 -4.25 12.75 22.34
N GLU A 143 -3.11 13.42 22.25
CA GLU A 143 -1.97 13.31 23.15
C GLU A 143 -1.32 11.91 23.19
N LYS A 144 -1.64 11.02 22.22
CA LYS A 144 -0.93 9.75 22.07
C LYS A 144 0.36 9.98 21.28
N ARG A 145 1.45 9.47 21.81
CA ARG A 145 2.78 9.64 21.18
C ARG A 145 2.87 8.91 19.86
N VAL A 146 3.30 9.63 18.82
CA VAL A 146 3.56 9.11 17.48
C VAL A 146 5.00 9.36 17.12
N ILE A 147 5.71 8.31 16.70
CA ILE A 147 7.11 8.33 16.28
C ILE A 147 7.18 7.92 14.82
N ALA A 148 7.71 8.78 13.96
CA ALA A 148 7.93 8.47 12.56
C ALA A 148 9.42 8.26 12.28
N TYR A 149 9.73 7.22 11.50
CA TYR A 149 11.10 6.99 11.01
C TYR A 149 11.06 6.52 9.55
N ALA A 150 11.98 7.00 8.75
CA ALA A 150 12.25 6.48 7.42
C ALA A 150 13.73 6.59 7.05
N GLU A 151 14.17 5.76 6.12
CA GLU A 151 15.48 5.93 5.49
C GLU A 151 15.46 7.15 4.56
N ASN A 152 14.37 7.35 3.83
CA ASN A 152 14.12 8.52 2.98
C ASN A 152 12.63 8.88 3.02
N TYR A 153 12.33 10.15 2.88
CA TYR A 153 10.97 10.65 2.80
C TYR A 153 10.67 11.18 1.40
N SER A 154 9.59 10.68 0.79
CA SER A 154 8.95 11.24 -0.40
C SER A 154 7.94 12.33 -0.01
N ASN A 155 7.33 13.02 -0.99
CA ASN A 155 6.22 13.94 -0.72
C ASN A 155 5.13 13.29 0.17
N ASN A 156 4.66 12.08 -0.19
CA ASN A 156 3.57 11.41 0.51
C ASN A 156 3.99 10.89 1.89
N SER A 157 5.15 10.23 1.97
CA SER A 157 5.61 9.70 3.25
C SER A 157 5.98 10.81 4.23
N TYR A 158 6.52 11.95 3.74
CA TYR A 158 6.79 13.09 4.60
C TYR A 158 5.51 13.81 5.05
N LEU A 159 4.50 13.93 4.17
CA LEU A 159 3.20 14.48 4.56
C LEU A 159 2.63 13.74 5.78
N ILE A 160 2.68 12.41 5.75
CA ILE A 160 2.19 11.58 6.85
C ILE A 160 3.09 11.70 8.08
N SER A 161 4.40 11.52 7.89
CA SER A 161 5.36 11.47 8.99
C SER A 161 5.53 12.83 9.69
N SER A 162 5.38 13.93 8.97
CA SER A 162 5.43 15.29 9.56
C SER A 162 4.35 15.53 10.62
N GLN A 163 3.27 14.73 10.61
CA GLN A 163 2.20 14.82 11.59
C GLN A 163 2.54 14.15 12.93
N ALA A 164 3.64 13.39 13.02
CA ALA A 164 4.10 12.74 14.24
C ALA A 164 4.64 13.73 15.30
N ASN A 165 4.81 13.26 16.54
CA ASN A 165 5.47 14.03 17.59
C ASN A 165 6.97 14.12 17.35
N GLU A 166 7.60 12.98 16.95
CA GLU A 166 9.01 12.91 16.60
C GLU A 166 9.15 12.35 15.18
N VAL A 167 9.93 13.02 14.36
CA VAL A 167 10.27 12.62 12.99
C VAL A 167 11.77 12.35 12.90
N LEU A 168 12.11 11.09 12.70
CA LEU A 168 13.48 10.61 12.65
C LEU A 168 13.86 10.23 11.22
N ILE A 169 15.11 10.45 10.84
CA ILE A 169 15.63 10.08 9.51
C ILE A 169 16.94 9.32 9.64
N SER A 170 17.21 8.44 8.65
CA SER A 170 18.52 7.80 8.52
C SER A 170 19.63 8.81 8.24
N GLU A 171 20.85 8.53 8.70
CA GLU A 171 22.03 9.36 8.46
C GLU A 171 22.34 9.58 6.96
N TYR A 172 21.98 8.62 6.10
CA TYR A 172 22.13 8.73 4.63
C TYR A 172 20.86 9.16 3.92
N GLY A 173 19.84 9.56 4.68
CA GLY A 173 18.54 9.89 4.17
C GLY A 173 18.39 11.32 3.68
N GLN A 174 17.28 11.56 3.01
CA GLN A 174 16.85 12.91 2.66
C GLN A 174 15.33 13.05 2.70
N VAL A 175 14.85 14.26 2.89
CA VAL A 175 13.45 14.62 2.71
C VAL A 175 13.26 15.11 1.27
N SER A 176 12.67 14.28 0.42
CA SER A 176 12.42 14.61 -1.00
C SER A 176 11.03 15.23 -1.21
N ALA A 177 10.70 16.23 -0.39
CA ALA A 177 9.47 17.00 -0.50
C ALA A 177 9.68 18.23 -1.43
N PHE A 178 9.87 17.97 -2.74
CA PHE A 178 10.29 18.96 -3.73
C PHE A 178 9.17 19.44 -4.66
N GLY A 179 7.91 19.07 -4.39
CA GLY A 179 6.79 19.44 -5.24
C GLY A 179 6.43 18.36 -6.27
N PHE A 180 5.64 18.79 -7.25
CA PHE A 180 5.14 17.91 -8.31
C PHE A 180 5.76 18.27 -9.65
N SER A 181 6.19 17.27 -10.39
CA SER A 181 6.69 17.44 -11.73
C SER A 181 5.91 16.61 -12.74
N ARG A 182 5.73 17.14 -13.93
CA ARG A 182 5.16 16.41 -15.05
C ARG A 182 6.14 16.41 -16.20
N LYS A 183 6.68 15.25 -16.54
CA LYS A 183 7.54 15.06 -17.71
C LYS A 183 6.74 14.43 -18.84
N ARG A 184 6.84 15.01 -20.03
CA ARG A 184 6.18 14.52 -21.24
C ARG A 184 7.14 14.58 -22.42
N GLU A 185 7.14 13.57 -23.26
CA GLU A 185 7.93 13.52 -24.47
C GLU A 185 7.14 14.06 -25.65
N TYR A 186 7.82 14.71 -26.60
CA TYR A 186 7.25 15.32 -27.79
C TYR A 186 7.95 14.80 -29.04
N TYR A 187 7.18 14.34 -30.01
CA TYR A 187 7.67 13.60 -31.19
C TYR A 187 7.43 14.31 -32.53
N LYS A 188 7.01 15.56 -32.52
CA LYS A 188 6.70 16.34 -33.75
C LYS A 188 7.85 16.29 -34.76
N ASP A 189 9.09 16.58 -34.32
CA ASP A 189 10.24 16.58 -35.21
C ASP A 189 10.61 15.18 -35.69
N LEU A 190 10.43 14.15 -34.87
CA LEU A 190 10.59 12.76 -35.28
C LEU A 190 9.64 12.41 -36.42
N TYR A 191 8.37 12.71 -36.27
CA TYR A 191 7.36 12.44 -37.33
C TYR A 191 7.63 13.25 -38.61
N LYS A 192 8.03 14.50 -38.47
CA LYS A 192 8.44 15.32 -39.63
C LYS A 192 9.60 14.68 -40.38
N ASN A 193 10.64 14.19 -39.67
CA ASN A 193 11.80 13.55 -40.28
C ASN A 193 11.42 12.21 -40.96
N LEU A 194 10.51 11.45 -40.35
CA LEU A 194 9.97 10.20 -40.89
C LEU A 194 8.92 10.42 -41.99
N LYS A 195 8.57 11.69 -42.30
CA LYS A 195 7.49 12.06 -43.24
C LYS A 195 6.11 11.48 -42.89
N ILE A 196 5.85 11.35 -41.58
CA ILE A 196 4.57 10.90 -41.01
C ILE A 196 3.72 12.15 -40.77
N ASN A 197 2.51 12.19 -41.35
CA ASN A 197 1.52 13.23 -41.06
C ASN A 197 0.57 12.75 -39.97
N TYR A 198 0.47 13.50 -38.89
CA TYR A 198 -0.47 13.24 -37.80
C TYR A 198 -1.66 14.21 -37.94
N ASN A 199 -2.84 13.67 -38.25
CA ASN A 199 -4.05 14.48 -38.42
C ASN A 199 -4.82 14.50 -37.10
N VAL A 200 -5.07 15.67 -36.53
CA VAL A 200 -5.73 15.88 -35.25
C VAL A 200 -7.12 16.44 -35.47
N PHE A 201 -8.11 15.82 -34.84
CA PHE A 201 -9.48 16.27 -34.77
C PHE A 201 -9.86 16.43 -33.32
N THR A 202 -9.77 17.63 -32.76
CA THR A 202 -10.10 17.94 -31.38
C THR A 202 -11.15 19.03 -31.31
N ALA A 203 -11.97 19.01 -30.28
CA ALA A 203 -12.88 20.10 -29.92
C ALA A 203 -12.57 20.52 -28.47
N GLY A 204 -12.36 21.84 -28.29
CA GLY A 204 -12.02 22.46 -27.00
C GLY A 204 -10.53 22.74 -26.81
N ASP A 205 -10.24 23.84 -26.13
CA ASP A 205 -8.90 24.44 -26.05
C ASP A 205 -7.95 23.69 -25.10
N PHE A 206 -8.51 22.85 -24.18
CA PHE A 206 -7.75 22.10 -23.17
C PHE A 206 -7.53 20.62 -23.54
N LYS A 207 -7.70 20.26 -24.82
CA LYS A 207 -7.47 18.88 -25.30
C LYS A 207 -6.01 18.65 -25.68
N SER A 208 -5.17 18.45 -24.68
CA SER A 208 -3.71 18.30 -24.84
C SER A 208 -3.25 16.87 -25.24
N GLY A 209 -4.16 15.89 -25.35
CA GLY A 209 -3.84 14.51 -25.73
C GLY A 209 -2.95 14.37 -26.97
N PRO A 210 -3.23 15.07 -28.09
CA PRO A 210 -2.43 15.02 -29.31
C PRO A 210 -1.15 15.85 -29.32
N GLU A 211 -0.89 16.68 -28.31
CA GLU A 211 0.28 17.57 -28.27
C GLU A 211 1.63 16.86 -28.44
N PRO A 212 1.86 15.66 -27.87
CA PRO A 212 3.11 14.94 -28.10
C PRO A 212 3.46 14.70 -29.56
N TYR A 213 2.45 14.60 -30.40
CA TYR A 213 2.62 14.27 -31.80
C TYR A 213 2.69 15.52 -32.72
N THR A 214 2.25 16.69 -32.22
CA THR A 214 2.07 17.90 -33.00
C THR A 214 2.87 19.10 -32.53
N ARG A 215 3.45 19.02 -31.32
CA ARG A 215 4.20 20.10 -30.68
C ARG A 215 5.58 19.63 -30.23
N ASP A 216 6.41 20.57 -29.80
CA ASP A 216 7.75 20.36 -29.26
C ASP A 216 7.79 20.63 -27.76
N SER A 217 6.72 21.19 -27.21
CA SER A 217 6.57 21.51 -25.79
C SER A 217 5.09 21.59 -25.41
N MET A 218 4.84 21.61 -24.11
CA MET A 218 3.52 21.81 -23.52
C MET A 218 2.90 23.14 -23.97
N SER A 219 1.61 23.16 -24.33
CA SER A 219 0.90 24.40 -24.62
C SER A 219 0.65 25.21 -23.35
N GLU A 220 0.35 26.51 -23.52
CA GLU A 220 -0.02 27.36 -22.39
C GLU A 220 -1.32 26.88 -21.71
N ASN A 221 -2.27 26.36 -22.49
CA ASN A 221 -3.51 25.79 -21.92
C ASN A 221 -3.25 24.50 -21.13
N ASP A 222 -2.35 23.64 -21.60
CA ASP A 222 -1.97 22.42 -20.85
C ASP A 222 -1.17 22.76 -19.58
N LYS A 223 -0.29 23.79 -19.63
CA LYS A 223 0.38 24.32 -18.44
C LYS A 223 -0.61 24.91 -17.44
N LEU A 224 -1.56 25.71 -17.92
CA LEU A 224 -2.58 26.30 -17.08
C LEU A 224 -3.40 25.19 -16.37
N ALA A 225 -3.90 24.21 -17.12
CA ALA A 225 -4.66 23.11 -16.58
C ALA A 225 -3.85 22.29 -15.53
N TRP A 226 -2.57 22.09 -15.79
CA TRP A 226 -1.68 21.43 -14.83
C TRP A 226 -1.48 22.27 -13.56
N ASN A 227 -1.22 23.54 -13.69
CA ASN A 227 -0.97 24.43 -12.56
C ASN A 227 -2.22 24.62 -11.69
N GLU A 228 -3.40 24.75 -12.29
CA GLU A 228 -4.68 24.83 -11.58
C GLU A 228 -4.99 23.55 -10.77
N PHE A 229 -4.41 22.43 -11.14
CA PHE A 229 -4.50 21.19 -10.40
C PHE A 229 -3.35 21.03 -9.36
N ALA A 230 -2.11 21.24 -9.79
CA ALA A 230 -0.94 20.90 -8.97
C ALA A 230 -0.68 21.92 -7.85
N ASN A 231 -0.86 23.25 -8.14
CA ASN A 231 -0.54 24.28 -7.16
C ASN A 231 -1.42 24.20 -5.90
N PRO A 232 -2.77 24.14 -5.98
CA PRO A 232 -3.59 24.02 -4.77
C PRO A 232 -3.30 22.75 -3.97
N MET A 233 -2.95 21.66 -4.67
CA MET A 233 -2.57 20.41 -4.01
C MET A 233 -1.26 20.56 -3.26
N TRP A 234 -0.26 21.19 -3.87
CA TRP A 234 1.03 21.45 -3.24
C TRP A 234 0.92 22.41 -2.07
N GLU A 235 0.17 23.52 -2.23
CA GLU A 235 -0.12 24.47 -1.16
C GLU A 235 -0.79 23.80 0.05
N LYS A 236 -1.79 22.95 -0.19
CA LYS A 236 -2.41 22.18 0.88
C LYS A 236 -1.41 21.24 1.57
N MET A 237 -0.58 20.54 0.79
CA MET A 237 0.41 19.59 1.30
C MET A 237 1.46 20.30 2.16
N THR A 238 2.09 21.37 1.65
CA THR A 238 3.09 22.14 2.38
C THR A 238 2.51 22.80 3.60
N GLY A 239 1.32 23.37 3.50
CA GLY A 239 0.63 23.99 4.65
C GLY A 239 0.37 23.02 5.80
N MET A 240 0.00 21.75 5.50
CA MET A 240 -0.14 20.71 6.52
C MET A 240 1.21 20.35 7.16
N MET A 241 2.24 20.15 6.36
CA MET A 241 3.60 19.80 6.83
C MET A 241 4.19 20.94 7.68
N GLU A 242 4.15 22.17 7.18
CA GLU A 242 4.69 23.36 7.84
C GLU A 242 3.98 23.63 9.18
N THR A 243 2.65 23.51 9.18
CA THR A 243 1.85 23.65 10.42
C THR A 243 2.24 22.58 11.44
N ALA A 244 2.35 21.33 11.02
CA ALA A 244 2.67 20.22 11.90
C ALA A 244 4.08 20.32 12.50
N ARG A 245 5.03 20.87 11.74
CA ARG A 245 6.43 21.05 12.12
C ARG A 245 6.75 22.42 12.74
N ASN A 246 5.74 23.29 12.91
CA ASN A 246 5.90 24.68 13.36
C ASN A 246 6.90 25.48 12.51
N LEU A 247 6.92 25.24 11.19
CA LEU A 247 7.76 25.95 10.25
C LEU A 247 7.07 27.25 9.78
N THR A 248 7.89 28.19 9.31
CA THR A 248 7.36 29.38 8.64
C THR A 248 6.73 29.01 7.31
N GLU A 249 5.60 29.63 6.98
CA GLU A 249 4.93 29.46 5.69
C GLU A 249 5.89 29.71 4.54
N GLY A 250 5.92 28.82 3.56
CA GLY A 250 6.80 28.85 2.39
C GLY A 250 8.18 28.23 2.60
N THR A 251 8.47 27.68 3.78
CA THR A 251 9.76 26.97 4.04
C THR A 251 9.93 25.79 3.09
N LEU A 252 8.89 24.96 2.91
CA LEU A 252 8.96 23.79 2.01
C LEU A 252 8.99 24.18 0.54
N GLN A 253 8.33 25.27 0.16
CA GLN A 253 8.46 25.81 -1.20
C GLN A 253 9.91 26.27 -1.45
N ASN A 254 10.48 27.05 -0.54
CA ASN A 254 11.86 27.48 -0.66
C ASN A 254 12.86 26.31 -0.64
N TYR A 255 12.59 25.28 0.17
CA TYR A 255 13.37 24.05 0.20
C TYR A 255 13.34 23.34 -1.16
N GLY A 256 12.17 23.15 -1.75
CA GLY A 256 12.02 22.52 -3.06
C GLY A 256 12.70 23.32 -4.18
N ASP A 257 12.51 24.62 -4.20
CA ASP A 257 13.08 25.53 -5.22
C ASP A 257 14.62 25.60 -5.17
N ASN A 258 15.21 25.46 -4.00
CA ASN A 258 16.65 25.61 -3.77
C ASN A 258 17.37 24.31 -3.36
N ALA A 259 16.70 23.17 -3.38
CA ALA A 259 17.27 21.89 -2.94
C ALA A 259 18.62 21.57 -3.61
N TRP A 260 18.74 21.84 -4.91
CA TRP A 260 19.97 21.58 -5.65
C TRP A 260 21.18 22.40 -5.15
N LEU A 261 20.98 23.65 -4.70
CA LEU A 261 22.01 24.48 -4.08
C LEU A 261 22.38 23.95 -2.70
N MET A 262 21.36 23.65 -1.88
CA MET A 262 21.55 23.14 -0.52
C MET A 262 22.37 21.85 -0.53
N PHE A 263 22.05 20.91 -1.44
CA PHE A 263 22.80 19.65 -1.57
C PHE A 263 24.15 19.79 -2.28
N THR A 264 24.43 20.92 -2.94
CA THR A 264 25.77 21.23 -3.46
C THR A 264 26.69 21.71 -2.34
N ASP A 265 26.14 22.49 -1.42
CA ASP A 265 26.88 23.05 -0.28
C ASP A 265 27.01 22.03 0.86
N ASN A 266 25.93 21.27 1.14
CA ASN A 266 25.91 20.16 2.09
C ASN A 266 25.29 18.93 1.42
N PRO A 267 26.07 17.93 0.99
CA PRO A 267 25.55 16.74 0.32
C PRO A 267 24.81 15.77 1.27
N GLU A 268 24.86 16.01 2.57
CA GLU A 268 24.19 15.19 3.58
C GLU A 268 22.75 15.67 3.77
N GLY A 269 21.83 15.09 2.99
CA GLY A 269 20.41 15.49 2.97
C GLY A 269 19.71 15.42 4.32
N ALA A 270 20.13 14.52 5.20
CA ALA A 270 19.60 14.38 6.55
C ALA A 270 19.96 15.60 7.42
N GLU A 271 21.18 16.11 7.31
CA GLU A 271 21.62 17.31 8.04
C GLU A 271 20.85 18.56 7.57
N VAL A 272 20.66 18.72 6.27
CA VAL A 272 19.85 19.81 5.72
C VAL A 272 18.41 19.74 6.26
N ALA A 273 17.85 18.54 6.33
CA ALA A 273 16.49 18.35 6.88
C ALA A 273 16.43 18.69 8.38
N LEU A 274 17.44 18.33 9.15
CA LEU A 274 17.55 18.65 10.58
C LEU A 274 17.70 20.16 10.81
N GLU A 275 18.59 20.81 10.08
CA GLU A 275 18.83 22.27 10.18
C GLU A 275 17.58 23.08 9.85
N LEU A 276 16.78 22.62 8.89
CA LEU A 276 15.52 23.26 8.51
C LEU A 276 14.35 22.91 9.45
N GLY A 277 14.55 22.02 10.43
CA GLY A 277 13.47 21.56 11.32
C GLY A 277 12.45 20.62 10.66
N LEU A 278 12.80 20.04 9.50
CA LEU A 278 11.96 19.06 8.84
C LEU A 278 11.94 17.74 9.61
N VAL A 279 13.03 17.41 10.29
CA VAL A 279 13.15 16.23 11.16
C VAL A 279 13.70 16.67 12.52
N ASP A 280 13.54 15.79 13.53
CA ASP A 280 13.96 16.07 14.91
C ASP A 280 15.27 15.38 15.24
N MET A 281 15.60 14.26 14.56
CA MET A 281 16.78 13.47 14.87
C MET A 281 17.27 12.71 13.64
N ILE A 282 18.59 12.64 13.50
CA ILE A 282 19.29 11.75 12.58
C ILE A 282 19.74 10.54 13.37
N VAL A 283 19.41 9.33 12.91
CA VAL A 283 19.72 8.07 13.59
C VAL A 283 20.16 7.01 12.60
N THR A 284 21.11 6.18 13.01
CA THR A 284 21.42 4.94 12.29
C THR A 284 20.34 3.89 12.55
N LYS A 285 20.37 2.81 11.77
CA LYS A 285 19.43 1.68 11.93
C LYS A 285 19.59 0.95 13.29
N GLU A 286 20.78 0.99 13.86
CA GLU A 286 21.07 0.47 15.20
C GLU A 286 20.58 1.41 16.29
N GLU A 287 20.83 2.70 16.12
CA GLU A 287 20.44 3.73 17.10
C GLU A 287 18.92 3.85 17.23
N ILE A 288 18.15 3.77 16.15
CA ILE A 288 16.68 3.80 16.26
C ILE A 288 16.17 2.65 17.13
N ARG A 289 16.77 1.44 17.03
CA ARG A 289 16.39 0.28 17.84
C ARG A 289 16.67 0.53 19.32
N SER A 290 17.88 0.97 19.64
CA SER A 290 18.28 1.27 21.01
C SER A 290 17.45 2.41 21.60
N TRP A 291 17.21 3.46 20.80
CA TRP A 291 16.37 4.59 21.19
C TRP A 291 14.91 4.15 21.49
N MET A 292 14.33 3.30 20.61
CA MET A 292 12.98 2.77 20.82
C MET A 292 12.92 1.90 22.08
N TYR A 293 13.95 1.09 22.35
CA TYR A 293 14.02 0.31 23.60
C TYR A 293 14.11 1.19 24.84
N GLU A 294 14.89 2.27 24.80
CA GLU A 294 14.98 3.24 25.92
C GLU A 294 13.63 3.91 26.21
N GLN A 295 12.82 4.16 25.17
CA GLN A 295 11.51 4.77 25.32
C GLN A 295 10.44 3.76 25.76
N PHE A 296 10.52 2.53 25.26
CA PHE A 296 9.54 1.45 25.45
C PHE A 296 10.29 0.13 25.69
N PRO A 297 10.76 -0.14 26.91
CA PRO A 297 11.45 -1.40 27.21
C PRO A 297 10.54 -2.61 26.92
N ASN A 298 11.11 -3.68 26.35
CA ASN A 298 10.41 -4.93 26.16
C ASN A 298 10.42 -5.80 27.43
N GLU A 299 9.51 -6.77 27.51
CA GLU A 299 9.38 -7.65 28.68
C GLU A 299 10.64 -8.49 28.94
N ASP A 300 11.38 -8.86 27.90
CA ASP A 300 12.61 -9.68 27.98
C ASP A 300 13.84 -8.87 28.41
N GLU A 301 13.72 -7.55 28.61
CA GLU A 301 14.82 -6.63 28.90
C GLU A 301 15.98 -6.70 27.87
N ASP A 302 15.68 -7.13 26.65
CA ASP A 302 16.66 -7.22 25.56
C ASP A 302 16.78 -5.87 24.82
N LYS A 303 17.81 -5.11 25.16
CA LYS A 303 18.10 -3.81 24.53
C LYS A 303 18.46 -3.88 23.03
N TYR A 304 18.71 -5.07 22.50
CA TYR A 304 18.97 -5.27 21.06
C TYR A 304 17.73 -5.68 20.30
N ALA A 305 16.63 -5.97 20.98
CA ALA A 305 15.33 -6.20 20.37
C ALA A 305 14.56 -4.87 20.17
N TYR A 306 13.54 -4.93 19.36
CA TYR A 306 12.54 -3.85 19.32
C TYR A 306 11.65 -3.90 20.56
N PRO A 307 10.96 -2.80 20.89
CA PRO A 307 9.95 -2.81 21.94
C PRO A 307 8.84 -3.84 21.65
N ASP A 308 8.11 -4.22 22.67
CA ASP A 308 6.92 -5.02 22.49
C ASP A 308 5.94 -4.29 21.59
N ARG A 309 5.47 -4.98 20.54
CA ARG A 309 4.73 -4.36 19.45
C ARG A 309 3.58 -5.23 18.98
N VAL A 310 2.58 -4.58 18.43
CA VAL A 310 1.48 -5.22 17.71
C VAL A 310 1.51 -4.80 16.26
N SER A 311 1.33 -5.74 15.32
CA SER A 311 1.27 -5.46 13.90
C SER A 311 -0.05 -4.80 13.52
N ILE A 312 -0.12 -4.20 12.30
CA ILE A 312 -1.35 -3.59 11.76
C ILE A 312 -2.50 -4.59 11.75
N TYR A 313 -2.28 -5.78 11.20
CA TYR A 313 -3.35 -6.77 11.01
C TYR A 313 -3.74 -7.50 12.30
N ASP A 314 -2.77 -7.75 13.17
CA ASP A 314 -3.09 -8.25 14.50
C ASP A 314 -3.96 -7.25 15.25
N TYR A 315 -3.60 -5.96 15.19
CA TYR A 315 -4.37 -4.90 15.83
C TYR A 315 -5.75 -4.72 15.18
N LEU A 316 -5.85 -4.76 13.84
CA LEU A 316 -7.11 -4.70 13.11
C LEU A 316 -8.07 -5.80 13.56
N SER A 317 -7.57 -7.03 13.74
CA SER A 317 -8.39 -8.14 14.21
C SER A 317 -9.01 -7.90 15.60
N THR A 318 -8.35 -7.10 16.47
CA THR A 318 -8.92 -6.73 17.77
C THR A 318 -10.05 -5.72 17.67
N ILE A 319 -10.07 -4.93 16.61
CA ILE A 319 -11.11 -3.92 16.32
C ILE A 319 -12.38 -4.63 15.87
N ASP A 320 -12.26 -5.56 14.93
CA ASP A 320 -13.38 -6.33 14.40
C ASP A 320 -14.10 -7.13 15.48
N ASP A 321 -13.35 -7.73 16.43
CA ASP A 321 -13.91 -8.44 17.57
C ASP A 321 -14.67 -7.52 18.56
N LYS A 322 -14.31 -6.23 18.62
CA LYS A 322 -14.96 -5.24 19.48
C LYS A 322 -16.12 -4.53 18.82
N SER A 323 -16.24 -4.62 17.52
CA SER A 323 -17.37 -4.08 16.79
C SER A 323 -18.62 -4.95 17.01
N ASP A 324 -19.17 -4.92 18.24
CA ASP A 324 -20.57 -5.24 18.49
C ASP A 324 -21.45 -4.22 17.73
N GLY A 325 -21.21 -4.13 16.41
CA GLY A 325 -21.99 -3.29 15.53
C GLY A 325 -23.44 -3.64 15.73
N VAL A 326 -24.27 -2.65 15.97
CA VAL A 326 -25.71 -2.80 15.91
C VAL A 326 -25.98 -3.57 14.63
N LYS A 327 -26.32 -4.87 14.74
CA LYS A 327 -26.67 -5.71 13.59
C LYS A 327 -27.91 -5.12 12.95
N SER A 328 -27.70 -4.12 12.12
CA SER A 328 -28.78 -3.55 11.32
C SER A 328 -29.08 -4.52 10.18
N ASN A 329 -30.36 -4.82 10.01
CA ASN A 329 -30.82 -5.52 8.80
C ASN A 329 -30.75 -4.61 7.56
N ASN A 330 -30.46 -3.31 7.74
CA ASN A 330 -30.32 -2.35 6.67
C ASN A 330 -28.85 -2.18 6.30
N LYS A 331 -28.54 -2.26 5.01
CA LYS A 331 -27.19 -2.12 4.45
C LYS A 331 -27.08 -0.89 3.56
N ILE A 332 -25.89 -0.37 3.43
CA ILE A 332 -25.50 0.57 2.39
C ILE A 332 -24.55 -0.18 1.46
N ALA A 333 -24.87 -0.29 0.18
CA ALA A 333 -23.98 -0.87 -0.81
C ALA A 333 -22.97 0.18 -1.26
N VAL A 334 -21.69 -0.17 -1.28
CA VAL A 334 -20.63 0.67 -1.85
C VAL A 334 -20.09 -0.05 -3.09
N ILE A 335 -20.15 0.61 -4.24
CA ILE A 335 -19.62 0.09 -5.50
C ILE A 335 -18.45 0.96 -5.92
N ASN A 336 -17.26 0.37 -5.98
CA ASN A 336 -16.05 1.04 -6.45
C ASN A 336 -15.99 1.01 -7.98
N VAL A 337 -15.71 2.17 -8.57
CA VAL A 337 -15.47 2.36 -10.01
C VAL A 337 -14.04 2.87 -10.17
N GLU A 338 -13.10 1.94 -10.26
CA GLU A 338 -11.67 2.23 -10.23
C GLU A 338 -10.98 1.73 -11.50
N GLY A 339 -9.96 2.47 -11.95
CA GLY A 339 -9.11 2.08 -13.07
C GLY A 339 -9.61 2.52 -14.45
N ALA A 340 -9.10 1.86 -15.49
CA ALA A 340 -9.45 2.19 -16.87
C ALA A 340 -10.89 1.82 -17.20
N ILE A 341 -11.63 2.73 -17.80
CA ILE A 341 -13.02 2.48 -18.23
C ILE A 341 -13.00 1.66 -19.53
N THR A 342 -13.70 0.51 -19.50
CA THR A 342 -13.83 -0.39 -20.65
C THR A 342 -15.23 -0.97 -20.76
N THR A 343 -15.55 -1.61 -21.89
CA THR A 343 -16.80 -2.31 -22.09
C THR A 343 -16.69 -3.77 -21.65
N GLY A 344 -17.79 -4.33 -21.15
CA GLY A 344 -17.88 -5.75 -20.82
C GLY A 344 -17.62 -6.08 -19.35
N GLU A 345 -17.58 -7.37 -19.06
CA GLU A 345 -17.14 -7.90 -17.77
C GLU A 345 -15.61 -7.86 -17.69
N VAL A 346 -15.11 -7.41 -16.56
CA VAL A 346 -13.66 -7.29 -16.33
C VAL A 346 -13.28 -7.72 -14.92
N ALA A 347 -12.01 -8.03 -14.75
CA ALA A 347 -11.42 -8.27 -13.45
C ALA A 347 -11.36 -7.00 -12.60
N PHE A 348 -11.15 -7.13 -11.30
CA PHE A 348 -10.95 -6.02 -10.37
C PHE A 348 -9.83 -5.08 -10.83
N GLY A 349 -9.94 -3.79 -10.46
CA GLY A 349 -8.97 -2.75 -10.85
C GLY A 349 -9.21 -2.14 -12.23
N VAL A 350 -10.33 -2.52 -12.90
CA VAL A 350 -10.79 -1.95 -14.16
C VAL A 350 -12.28 -1.65 -14.07
N ALA A 351 -12.70 -0.47 -14.53
CA ALA A 351 -14.09 -0.06 -14.55
C ALA A 351 -14.81 -0.65 -15.78
N GLY A 352 -15.27 -1.89 -15.68
CA GLY A 352 -16.04 -2.58 -16.72
C GLY A 352 -17.52 -2.22 -16.68
N SER A 353 -18.10 -1.88 -17.85
CA SER A 353 -19.51 -1.47 -17.92
C SER A 353 -20.46 -2.51 -17.36
N ASP A 354 -20.28 -3.77 -17.74
CA ASP A 354 -21.21 -4.86 -17.38
C ASP A 354 -21.01 -5.23 -15.90
N THR A 355 -19.79 -5.31 -15.42
CA THR A 355 -19.46 -5.54 -14.01
C THR A 355 -20.13 -4.50 -13.09
N ILE A 356 -20.06 -3.20 -13.46
CA ILE A 356 -20.68 -2.12 -12.68
C ILE A 356 -22.21 -2.24 -12.70
N VAL A 357 -22.78 -2.48 -13.88
CA VAL A 357 -24.24 -2.66 -14.02
C VAL A 357 -24.75 -3.84 -13.21
N ASP A 358 -24.06 -4.98 -13.25
CA ASP A 358 -24.43 -6.17 -12.50
C ASP A 358 -24.37 -5.94 -10.99
N ASN A 359 -23.34 -5.24 -10.51
CA ASN A 359 -23.23 -4.85 -9.09
C ASN A 359 -24.36 -3.91 -8.67
N ILE A 360 -24.72 -2.93 -9.51
CA ILE A 360 -25.87 -2.05 -9.24
C ILE A 360 -27.18 -2.84 -9.20
N GLN A 361 -27.36 -3.78 -10.13
CA GLN A 361 -28.56 -4.62 -10.17
C GLN A 361 -28.64 -5.54 -8.94
N ALA A 362 -27.54 -6.17 -8.55
CA ALA A 362 -27.47 -7.00 -7.35
C ALA A 362 -27.83 -6.20 -6.09
N ALA A 363 -27.26 -5.00 -5.95
CA ALA A 363 -27.58 -4.10 -4.83
C ALA A 363 -29.06 -3.65 -4.83
N THR A 364 -29.66 -3.47 -6.00
CA THR A 364 -31.08 -3.08 -6.14
C THR A 364 -32.03 -4.23 -5.82
N GLN A 365 -31.60 -5.47 -6.03
CA GLN A 365 -32.40 -6.68 -5.76
C GLN A 365 -32.31 -7.15 -4.30
N ASP A 366 -31.35 -6.67 -3.53
CA ASP A 366 -31.23 -6.99 -2.09
C ASP A 366 -32.13 -6.04 -1.27
N ASP A 367 -33.23 -6.54 -0.76
CA ASP A 367 -34.17 -5.80 0.08
C ASP A 367 -33.52 -5.20 1.35
N SER A 368 -32.38 -5.70 1.78
CA SER A 368 -31.63 -5.15 2.92
C SER A 368 -30.86 -3.88 2.55
N VAL A 369 -30.55 -3.65 1.27
CA VAL A 369 -29.87 -2.45 0.80
C VAL A 369 -30.83 -1.27 0.76
N LYS A 370 -30.55 -0.22 1.54
CA LYS A 370 -31.39 0.99 1.64
C LYS A 370 -30.78 2.20 0.93
N ALA A 371 -29.50 2.18 0.66
CA ALA A 371 -28.80 3.20 -0.10
C ALA A 371 -27.64 2.57 -0.89
N LEU A 372 -27.25 3.24 -1.97
CA LEU A 372 -26.09 2.88 -2.79
C LEU A 372 -25.16 4.08 -2.90
N VAL A 373 -23.88 3.85 -2.68
CA VAL A 373 -22.81 4.81 -2.88
C VAL A 373 -21.97 4.33 -4.07
N LEU A 374 -21.88 5.16 -5.10
CA LEU A 374 -20.96 4.94 -6.21
C LEU A 374 -19.69 5.74 -5.92
N ARG A 375 -18.59 5.02 -5.69
CA ARG A 375 -17.28 5.61 -5.40
C ARG A 375 -16.43 5.58 -6.68
N VAL A 376 -16.13 6.75 -7.26
CA VAL A 376 -15.42 6.90 -8.54
C VAL A 376 -14.03 7.47 -8.31
#